data_b9aa661c0b3c94ee60d139f663da4a9b
#
_entry.id   b9aa661c0b3c94ee60d139f663da4a9b
#
_cell.length_a   1.000
_cell.length_b   1.000
_cell.length_c   1.000
_cell.angle_alpha   90.00
_cell.angle_beta   90.00
_cell.angle_gamma   90.00
#
_symmetry.space_group_name_H-M   'P 1'
#
loop_
_entity.id
_entity.type
_entity.pdbx_description
1 polymer ?
#
loop_
_entity_poly.entity_id
_entity_poly.type
_entity_poly.pdbx_seq_one_letter_code
_entity_poly.pdbx_strand_id
1 'polypeptide(L)'
;MSNYLNTSITEDEGDAKQLKNKNFPNISLPNQEGNLLRLNRLDTFRMILFFFPMTGRPDRPLPKNWNNIPEAKGSTLLTCLFRDNYDKIINLNAVPIGISSQSIEDNKELINRLAVPFDILSDNKLELKKSLNLPIFKINEKKYLKRITLIVEKNII
;
A
#
# COMPACT_ATOMS: atom_id res chain seq x y z
N MET A 1 -14.69 15.67 21.12
CA MET A 1 -13.62 16.22 20.26
C MET A 1 -12.38 15.34 20.37
N SER A 2 -12.15 14.65 19.33
CA SER A 2 -10.88 14.17 18.76
C SER A 2 -9.79 13.65 19.71
N ASN A 3 -9.95 12.41 20.17
CA ASN A 3 -8.85 11.59 20.64
C ASN A 3 -8.32 10.63 19.55
N TYR A 4 -8.29 11.07 18.30
CA TYR A 4 -7.77 10.27 17.17
C TYR A 4 -6.28 10.49 16.90
N LEU A 5 -5.57 11.26 17.73
CA LEU A 5 -4.17 11.61 17.51
C LEU A 5 -3.19 10.84 18.40
N ASN A 6 -3.63 9.79 19.09
CA ASN A 6 -2.75 8.92 19.86
C ASN A 6 -2.70 7.47 19.32
N THR A 7 -2.90 7.26 18.04
CA THR A 7 -2.25 6.12 17.42
C THR A 7 -0.78 6.53 17.33
N SER A 8 0.04 5.98 18.21
CA SER A 8 1.48 6.00 18.04
C SER A 8 1.76 5.66 16.58
N ILE A 9 2.24 6.65 15.83
CA ILE A 9 3.01 6.39 14.63
C ILE A 9 4.17 5.59 15.17
N THR A 10 4.07 4.28 15.10
CA THR A 10 5.22 3.43 15.39
C THR A 10 6.25 3.89 14.37
N GLU A 11 7.29 4.56 14.87
CA GLU A 11 8.45 4.84 14.04
C GLU A 11 8.80 3.54 13.34
N ASP A 12 9.03 3.61 12.03
CA ASP A 12 9.57 2.50 11.28
C ASP A 12 10.73 1.92 12.08
N GLU A 13 10.58 0.71 12.60
CA GLU A 13 11.59 0.03 13.42
C GLU A 13 12.89 -0.25 12.64
N GLY A 14 13.04 0.37 11.48
CA GLY A 14 14.21 0.29 10.62
C GLY A 14 14.09 -0.69 9.47
N ASP A 15 12.96 -1.36 9.34
CA ASP A 15 12.71 -2.36 8.29
C ASP A 15 12.78 -1.80 6.85
N ALA A 16 12.61 -0.49 6.69
CA ALA A 16 12.66 0.17 5.39
C ALA A 16 13.77 1.22 5.25
N LYS A 17 14.55 1.49 6.29
CA LYS A 17 15.64 2.51 6.27
C LYS A 17 16.67 2.25 5.17
N GLN A 18 16.92 0.98 4.85
CA GLN A 18 17.86 0.58 3.79
C GLN A 18 17.38 0.98 2.39
N LEU A 19 16.12 1.36 2.21
CA LEU A 19 15.55 1.73 0.91
C LEU A 19 15.83 3.19 0.52
N LYS A 20 16.12 4.06 1.48
CA LYS A 20 16.39 5.47 1.22
C LYS A 20 17.57 5.65 0.25
N ASN A 21 17.37 6.50 -0.74
CA ASN A 21 18.32 6.81 -1.81
C ASN A 21 18.61 5.65 -2.79
N LYS A 22 17.81 4.59 -2.77
CA LYS A 22 17.93 3.50 -3.75
C LYS A 22 17.10 3.77 -4.99
N ASN A 23 17.57 3.23 -6.10
CA ASN A 23 16.79 3.25 -7.34
C ASN A 23 15.54 2.38 -7.20
N PHE A 24 14.42 2.89 -7.69
CA PHE A 24 13.19 2.12 -7.77
C PHE A 24 13.29 1.08 -8.89
N PRO A 25 12.89 -0.18 -8.63
CA PRO A 25 13.07 -1.26 -9.61
C PRO A 25 12.15 -1.12 -10.82
N ASN A 26 12.57 -1.70 -11.95
CA ASN A 26 11.75 -1.80 -13.15
C ASN A 26 10.76 -2.96 -13.02
N ILE A 27 9.64 -2.71 -12.35
CA ILE A 27 8.58 -3.70 -12.12
C ILE A 27 7.26 -3.15 -12.62
N SER A 28 6.46 -4.03 -13.22
CA SER A 28 5.08 -3.75 -13.60
C SER A 28 4.14 -4.61 -12.75
N LEU A 29 3.13 -3.98 -12.19
CA LEU A 29 2.09 -4.64 -11.41
C LEU A 29 0.70 -4.34 -12.01
N PRO A 30 -0.24 -5.28 -11.94
CA PRO A 30 -1.60 -5.03 -12.41
C PRO A 30 -2.36 -4.13 -11.44
N ASN A 31 -3.12 -3.18 -11.97
CA ASN A 31 -4.06 -2.40 -11.21
C ASN A 31 -5.39 -3.16 -11.01
N GLN A 32 -6.38 -2.52 -10.40
CA GLN A 32 -7.71 -3.09 -10.13
C GLN A 32 -8.51 -3.48 -11.38
N GLU A 33 -8.13 -3.01 -12.56
CA GLU A 33 -8.74 -3.38 -13.83
C GLU A 33 -7.92 -4.43 -14.59
N GLY A 34 -6.80 -4.89 -14.00
CA GLY A 34 -5.90 -5.85 -14.62
C GLY A 34 -4.87 -5.24 -15.59
N ASN A 35 -4.86 -3.93 -15.74
CA ASN A 35 -3.89 -3.24 -16.59
C ASN A 35 -2.53 -3.17 -15.88
N LEU A 36 -1.46 -3.51 -16.60
CA LEU A 36 -0.10 -3.44 -16.05
C LEU A 36 0.39 -1.99 -16.00
N LEU A 37 0.75 -1.53 -14.81
CA LEU A 37 1.44 -0.27 -14.59
C LEU A 37 2.93 -0.51 -14.37
N ARG A 38 3.76 0.10 -15.22
CA ARG A 38 5.21 0.13 -15.03
C ARG A 38 5.57 1.33 -14.18
N LEU A 39 5.82 1.11 -12.90
CA LEU A 39 5.97 2.16 -11.89
C LEU A 39 7.15 3.11 -12.16
N ASN A 40 8.26 2.61 -12.70
CA ASN A 40 9.42 3.45 -13.03
C ASN A 40 9.27 4.27 -14.32
N ARG A 41 8.11 4.22 -14.97
CA ARG A 41 7.83 4.97 -16.21
C ARG A 41 6.54 5.78 -16.15
N LEU A 42 5.99 5.99 -14.96
CA LEU A 42 4.84 6.87 -14.80
C LEU A 42 5.27 8.32 -15.05
N ASP A 43 4.48 9.05 -15.83
CA ASP A 43 4.67 10.48 -16.06
C ASP A 43 4.16 11.29 -14.86
N THR A 44 4.93 11.22 -13.79
CA THR A 44 4.65 11.97 -12.57
C THR A 44 5.95 12.38 -11.90
N PHE A 45 5.94 13.57 -11.30
CA PHE A 45 7.10 14.08 -10.57
C PHE A 45 7.39 13.22 -9.32
N ARG A 46 6.34 12.86 -8.57
CA ARG A 46 6.46 12.13 -7.31
C ARG A 46 5.38 11.07 -7.20
N MET A 47 5.76 9.86 -6.81
CA MET A 47 4.82 8.82 -6.40
C MET A 47 4.86 8.67 -4.88
N ILE A 48 3.69 8.50 -4.27
CA ILE A 48 3.55 8.07 -2.88
C ILE A 48 3.01 6.66 -2.91
N LEU A 49 3.87 5.69 -2.67
CA LEU A 49 3.52 4.27 -2.67
C LEU A 49 3.23 3.84 -1.24
N PHE A 50 1.98 3.53 -0.93
CA PHE A 50 1.64 2.99 0.37
C PHE A 50 1.30 1.50 0.26
N PHE A 51 2.05 0.71 1.00
CA PHE A 51 1.90 -0.73 1.07
C PHE A 51 1.00 -1.11 2.23
N PHE A 52 0.18 -2.12 2.03
CA PHE A 52 -0.69 -2.63 3.07
C PHE A 52 -0.97 -4.13 2.89
N PRO A 53 -1.26 -4.84 4.00
CA PRO A 53 -1.46 -6.29 3.91
C PRO A 53 -2.76 -6.66 3.22
N MET A 54 -3.87 -6.16 3.74
CA MET A 54 -5.21 -6.51 3.29
C MET A 54 -6.22 -5.56 3.92
N THR A 55 -7.28 -5.26 3.19
CA THR A 55 -8.48 -4.62 3.74
C THR A 55 -9.53 -5.68 4.05
N GLY A 56 -10.30 -5.49 5.13
CA GLY A 56 -11.46 -6.34 5.38
C GLY A 56 -12.55 -6.13 4.34
N ARG A 57 -13.34 -7.17 4.11
CA ARG A 57 -14.55 -7.13 3.28
C ARG A 57 -15.78 -7.47 4.13
N PRO A 58 -16.92 -6.78 3.91
CA PRO A 58 -18.13 -7.08 4.67
C PRO A 58 -18.67 -8.49 4.45
N ASP A 59 -18.40 -9.09 3.29
CA ASP A 59 -18.89 -10.40 2.85
C ASP A 59 -17.94 -11.57 3.20
N ARG A 60 -16.81 -11.30 3.84
CA ARG A 60 -15.82 -12.32 4.22
C ARG A 60 -15.31 -12.11 5.64
N PRO A 61 -15.13 -13.19 6.44
CA PRO A 61 -14.48 -13.08 7.73
C PRO A 61 -12.99 -12.76 7.56
N LEU A 62 -12.44 -12.05 8.54
CA LEU A 62 -11.00 -11.86 8.63
C LEU A 62 -10.30 -13.18 8.95
N PRO A 63 -9.04 -13.36 8.54
CA PRO A 63 -8.25 -14.51 8.96
C PRO A 63 -8.22 -14.63 10.49
N LYS A 64 -8.22 -15.87 10.99
CA LYS A 64 -8.13 -16.13 12.41
C LYS A 64 -6.91 -15.43 13.02
N ASN A 65 -7.08 -14.80 14.15
CA ASN A 65 -6.06 -14.00 14.86
C ASN A 65 -5.61 -12.70 14.15
N TRP A 66 -6.26 -12.30 13.07
CA TRP A 66 -5.94 -11.05 12.36
C TRP A 66 -5.87 -9.85 13.30
N ASN A 67 -6.86 -9.72 14.17
CA ASN A 67 -6.97 -8.59 15.10
C ASN A 67 -5.91 -8.60 16.23
N ASN A 68 -5.20 -9.69 16.42
CA ASN A 68 -4.14 -9.82 17.42
C ASN A 68 -2.76 -9.42 16.89
N ILE A 69 -2.65 -9.13 15.59
CA ILE A 69 -1.40 -8.75 14.94
C ILE A 69 -1.44 -7.24 14.67
N PRO A 70 -0.60 -6.43 15.35
CA PRO A 70 -0.60 -4.97 15.19
C PRO A 70 -0.39 -4.53 13.73
N GLU A 71 0.48 -5.21 13.00
CA GLU A 71 0.80 -4.91 11.60
C GLU A 71 -0.34 -5.21 10.64
N ALA A 72 -1.31 -6.03 11.03
CA ALA A 72 -2.42 -6.42 10.19
C ALA A 72 -3.53 -5.37 10.10
N LYS A 73 -3.72 -4.56 11.15
CA LYS A 73 -4.82 -3.61 11.29
C LYS A 73 -4.55 -2.28 10.58
N GLY A 74 -5.62 -1.58 10.19
CA GLY A 74 -5.58 -0.17 9.81
C GLY A 74 -5.42 0.09 8.31
N SER A 75 -5.45 -0.93 7.45
CA SER A 75 -5.33 -0.74 5.99
C SER A 75 -6.50 0.04 5.41
N THR A 76 -7.72 -0.21 5.85
CA THR A 76 -8.91 0.56 5.43
C THR A 76 -8.78 2.03 5.82
N LEU A 77 -8.39 2.31 7.06
CA LEU A 77 -8.18 3.69 7.52
C LEU A 77 -7.09 4.39 6.71
N LEU A 78 -5.96 3.73 6.48
CA LEU A 78 -4.85 4.28 5.69
C LEU A 78 -5.31 4.63 4.27
N THR A 79 -6.03 3.74 3.60
CA THR A 79 -6.58 3.98 2.27
C THR A 79 -7.54 5.17 2.25
N CYS A 80 -8.41 5.27 3.25
CA CYS A 80 -9.34 6.39 3.39
C CYS A 80 -8.60 7.72 3.63
N LEU A 81 -7.51 7.72 4.39
CA LEU A 81 -6.69 8.93 4.60
C LEU A 81 -6.08 9.45 3.29
N PHE A 82 -5.57 8.56 2.44
CA PHE A 82 -5.08 8.94 1.11
C PHE A 82 -6.21 9.43 0.20
N ARG A 83 -7.37 8.76 0.22
CA ARG A 83 -8.57 9.19 -0.51
C ARG A 83 -9.01 10.60 -0.10
N ASP A 84 -9.15 10.84 1.19
CA ASP A 84 -9.67 12.10 1.72
C ASP A 84 -8.70 13.28 1.51
N ASN A 85 -7.42 13.00 1.31
CA ASN A 85 -6.39 13.99 1.01
C ASN A 85 -5.92 13.98 -0.46
N TYR A 86 -6.63 13.28 -1.34
CA TYR A 86 -6.21 13.09 -2.73
C TYR A 86 -5.93 14.42 -3.46
N ASP A 87 -6.85 15.38 -3.39
CA ASP A 87 -6.68 16.67 -4.08
C ASP A 87 -5.47 17.45 -3.55
N LYS A 88 -5.22 17.39 -2.25
CA LYS A 88 -4.03 18.02 -1.64
C LYS A 88 -2.74 17.36 -2.15
N ILE A 89 -2.74 16.05 -2.28
CA ILE A 89 -1.58 15.28 -2.77
C ILE A 89 -1.31 15.63 -4.25
N ILE A 90 -2.34 15.64 -5.08
CA ILE A 90 -2.21 16.03 -6.51
C ILE A 90 -1.67 17.46 -6.64
N ASN A 91 -2.14 18.39 -5.82
CA ASN A 91 -1.65 19.77 -5.83
C ASN A 91 -0.18 19.92 -5.42
N LEU A 92 0.40 18.90 -4.80
CA LEU A 92 1.84 18.81 -4.49
C LEU A 92 2.66 18.10 -5.60
N ASN A 93 2.09 17.94 -6.80
CA ASN A 93 2.69 17.18 -7.89
C ASN A 93 3.06 15.74 -7.50
N ALA A 94 2.21 15.12 -6.71
CA ALA A 94 2.38 13.75 -6.27
C ALA A 94 1.15 12.91 -6.64
N VAL A 95 1.36 11.62 -6.86
CA VAL A 95 0.29 10.64 -7.14
C VAL A 95 0.35 9.54 -6.09
N PRO A 96 -0.72 9.31 -5.32
CA PRO A 96 -0.79 8.18 -4.41
C PRO A 96 -1.13 6.90 -5.19
N ILE A 97 -0.46 5.81 -4.85
CA ILE A 97 -0.72 4.47 -5.39
C ILE A 97 -0.68 3.49 -4.22
N GLY A 98 -1.76 2.74 -4.03
CA GLY A 98 -1.79 1.65 -3.06
C GLY A 98 -1.19 0.38 -3.65
N ILE A 99 -0.49 -0.39 -2.84
CA ILE A 99 0.07 -1.69 -3.23
C ILE A 99 -0.23 -2.71 -2.13
N SER A 100 -0.88 -3.79 -2.51
CA SER A 100 -1.20 -4.86 -1.58
C SER A 100 -0.84 -6.23 -2.13
N SER A 101 -0.79 -7.23 -1.26
CA SER A 101 -0.68 -8.63 -1.66
C SER A 101 -2.04 -9.26 -2.01
N GLN A 102 -3.12 -8.48 -2.00
CA GLN A 102 -4.45 -8.92 -2.40
C GLN A 102 -4.54 -9.20 -3.89
N SER A 103 -5.58 -9.93 -4.28
CA SER A 103 -5.93 -10.13 -5.68
C SER A 103 -6.42 -8.85 -6.35
N ILE A 104 -6.42 -8.83 -7.69
CA ILE A 104 -7.02 -7.75 -8.47
C ILE A 104 -8.50 -7.56 -8.11
N GLU A 105 -9.23 -8.67 -7.94
CA GLU A 105 -10.64 -8.66 -7.56
C GLU A 105 -10.88 -7.99 -6.20
N ASP A 106 -10.07 -8.33 -5.20
CA ASP A 106 -10.18 -7.73 -3.87
C ASP A 106 -9.82 -6.24 -3.88
N ASN A 107 -8.83 -5.84 -4.69
CA ASN A 107 -8.50 -4.42 -4.88
C ASN A 107 -9.63 -3.66 -5.59
N LYS A 108 -10.29 -4.27 -6.57
CA LYS A 108 -11.44 -3.68 -7.25
C LYS A 108 -12.64 -3.50 -6.29
N GLU A 109 -12.92 -4.50 -5.48
CA GLU A 109 -13.95 -4.40 -4.44
C GLU A 109 -13.67 -3.24 -3.47
N LEU A 110 -12.45 -3.16 -2.98
CA LEU A 110 -11.99 -2.10 -2.09
C LEU A 110 -12.21 -0.70 -2.70
N ILE A 111 -11.76 -0.50 -3.96
CA ILE A 111 -11.91 0.77 -4.67
C ILE A 111 -13.37 1.16 -4.81
N ASN A 112 -14.22 0.22 -5.20
CA ASN A 112 -15.65 0.48 -5.39
C ASN A 112 -16.35 0.80 -4.06
N ARG A 113 -16.06 0.03 -3.02
CA ARG A 113 -16.70 0.20 -1.71
C ARG A 113 -16.28 1.49 -1.03
N LEU A 114 -15.02 1.89 -1.14
CA LEU A 114 -14.47 3.08 -0.48
C LEU A 114 -14.39 4.31 -1.38
N ALA A 115 -14.83 4.23 -2.64
CA ALA A 115 -14.74 5.31 -3.62
C ALA A 115 -13.32 5.89 -3.74
N VAL A 116 -12.33 5.02 -3.92
CA VAL A 116 -10.91 5.40 -4.02
C VAL A 116 -10.62 6.00 -5.40
N PRO A 117 -10.04 7.22 -5.49
CA PRO A 117 -9.82 7.90 -6.78
C PRO A 117 -8.47 7.59 -7.44
N PHE A 118 -7.70 6.67 -6.92
CA PHE A 118 -6.37 6.31 -7.44
C PHE A 118 -6.22 4.79 -7.59
N ASP A 119 -5.18 4.35 -8.29
CA ASP A 119 -4.93 2.94 -8.52
C ASP A 119 -4.45 2.21 -7.27
N ILE A 120 -4.89 0.97 -7.13
CA ILE A 120 -4.35 0.00 -6.17
C ILE A 120 -3.82 -1.21 -6.95
N LEU A 121 -2.54 -1.46 -6.79
CA LEU A 121 -1.84 -2.51 -7.51
C LEU A 121 -1.77 -3.80 -6.69
N SER A 122 -1.79 -4.92 -7.40
CA SER A 122 -1.68 -6.24 -6.80
C SER A 122 -0.26 -6.77 -6.94
N ASP A 123 0.43 -6.93 -5.81
CA ASP A 123 1.71 -7.65 -5.70
C ASP A 123 1.48 -9.06 -5.11
N ASN A 124 0.47 -9.77 -5.60
CA ASN A 124 0.09 -11.08 -5.07
C ASN A 124 1.18 -12.15 -5.24
N LYS A 125 2.10 -11.96 -6.19
CA LYS A 125 3.30 -12.80 -6.39
C LYS A 125 4.50 -12.32 -5.59
N LEU A 126 4.36 -11.23 -4.85
CA LEU A 126 5.43 -10.64 -4.02
C LEU A 126 6.70 -10.28 -4.81
N GLU A 127 6.55 -9.83 -6.04
CA GLU A 127 7.67 -9.45 -6.92
C GLU A 127 8.35 -8.17 -6.43
N LEU A 128 7.56 -7.14 -6.15
CA LEU A 128 8.07 -5.88 -5.60
C LEU A 128 8.61 -6.06 -4.18
N LYS A 129 7.92 -6.87 -3.37
CA LYS A 129 8.42 -7.29 -2.06
C LYS A 129 9.82 -7.89 -2.14
N LYS A 130 10.06 -8.81 -3.06
CA LYS A 130 11.37 -9.46 -3.24
C LYS A 130 12.42 -8.48 -3.71
N SER A 131 12.07 -7.64 -4.70
CA SER A 131 12.99 -6.66 -5.29
C SER A 131 13.47 -5.61 -4.29
N LEU A 132 12.58 -5.14 -3.41
CA LEU A 132 12.87 -4.12 -2.41
C LEU A 132 13.17 -4.69 -1.01
N ASN A 133 13.09 -5.99 -0.85
CA ASN A 133 13.16 -6.66 0.46
C ASN A 133 12.20 -6.05 1.50
N LEU A 134 10.95 -5.84 1.10
CA LEU A 134 9.94 -5.25 1.97
C LEU A 134 9.61 -6.18 3.15
N PRO A 135 9.30 -5.63 4.32
CA PRO A 135 8.91 -6.43 5.48
C PRO A 135 7.54 -7.08 5.27
N ILE A 136 7.40 -8.28 5.81
CA ILE A 136 6.18 -9.06 5.77
C ILE A 136 5.88 -9.66 7.14
N PHE A 137 4.64 -10.10 7.31
CA PHE A 137 4.25 -11.02 8.37
C PHE A 137 3.48 -12.21 7.80
N LYS A 138 3.29 -13.26 8.57
CA LYS A 138 2.60 -14.49 8.15
C LYS A 138 1.43 -14.80 9.05
N ILE A 139 0.36 -15.27 8.43
CA ILE A 139 -0.77 -15.91 9.12
C ILE A 139 -1.07 -17.20 8.36
N ASN A 140 -1.02 -18.35 9.04
CA ASN A 140 -1.30 -19.66 8.44
C ASN A 140 -0.56 -19.88 7.11
N GLU A 141 0.76 -19.69 7.09
CA GLU A 141 1.65 -19.81 5.92
C GLU A 141 1.44 -18.75 4.83
N LYS A 142 0.37 -17.98 4.86
CA LYS A 142 0.15 -16.87 3.93
C LYS A 142 0.95 -15.64 4.36
N LYS A 143 1.65 -15.06 3.37
CA LYS A 143 2.48 -13.86 3.55
C LYS A 143 1.69 -12.61 3.24
N TYR A 144 1.86 -11.60 4.07
CA TYR A 144 1.25 -10.29 3.92
C TYR A 144 2.30 -9.19 3.99
N LEU A 145 2.16 -8.17 3.17
CA LEU A 145 2.99 -6.97 3.26
C LEU A 145 2.70 -6.22 4.57
N LYS A 146 3.72 -5.74 5.25
CA LYS A 146 3.55 -4.75 6.31
C LYS A 146 3.20 -3.39 5.71
N ARG A 147 2.56 -2.52 6.51
CA ARG A 147 2.29 -1.15 6.09
C ARG A 147 3.57 -0.33 6.08
N ILE A 148 3.89 0.20 4.91
CA ILE A 148 5.02 1.09 4.67
C ILE A 148 4.57 2.13 3.65
N THR A 149 5.08 3.35 3.76
CA THR A 149 4.91 4.37 2.74
C THR A 149 6.27 4.79 2.22
N LEU A 150 6.44 4.75 0.90
CA LEU A 150 7.63 5.20 0.20
C LEU A 150 7.29 6.41 -0.67
N ILE A 151 8.15 7.39 -0.67
CA ILE A 151 8.11 8.50 -1.62
C ILE A 151 9.18 8.26 -2.66
N VAL A 152 8.77 8.25 -3.93
CA VAL A 152 9.66 8.01 -5.07
C VAL A 152 9.65 9.23 -5.97
N GLU A 153 10.79 9.87 -6.13
CA GLU A 153 11.01 10.99 -7.05
C GLU A 153 12.06 10.63 -8.09
N LYS A 154 11.75 10.82 -9.37
CA LYS A 154 12.69 10.51 -10.46
C LYS A 154 13.33 9.11 -10.33
N ASN A 155 12.52 8.12 -9.98
CA ASN A 155 12.92 6.72 -9.74
C ASN A 155 13.91 6.51 -8.57
N ILE A 156 13.95 7.43 -7.62
CA ILE A 156 14.75 7.29 -6.38
C ILE A 156 13.81 7.33 -5.18
N ILE A 157 13.98 6.34 -4.27
CA ILE A 157 13.23 6.22 -3.02
C ILE A 157 13.76 7.22 -1.99
#